data_6cdfafad88ac2fa21bdd3cf80747438c
#
_entry.id   6cdfafad88ac2fa21bdd3cf80747438c
#
_cell.length_a   1.000
_cell.length_b   1.000
_cell.length_c   1.000
_cell.angle_alpha   90.00
_cell.angle_beta   90.00
_cell.angle_gamma   90.00
#
_symmetry.space_group_name_H-M   'P 1'
#
loop_
_entity.id
_entity.type
_entity.pdbx_description
1 polymer ?
#
loop_
_entity_poly.entity_id
_entity_poly.type
_entity_poly.pdbx_seq_one_letter_code
_entity_poly.pdbx_strand_id
1 'polypeptide(L)' 'MIESVIALLMFYNGEIKEPRIQESMAACLRGKRLAERQYSESVSYKCWRGKAETELYLGEKHIKKIILR' A
#
# COMPACT_ATOMS: atom_id res chain seq x y z
N MET A 1 -2.69 16.15 -3.17
CA MET A 1 -2.67 15.87 -4.62
C MET A 1 -3.28 14.51 -4.88
N ILE A 2 -4.19 14.43 -5.84
CA ILE A 2 -4.82 13.14 -6.20
C ILE A 2 -4.12 12.60 -7.44
N GLU A 3 -3.64 11.37 -7.36
CA GLU A 3 -2.94 10.73 -8.46
C GLU A 3 -3.14 9.22 -8.46
N SER A 4 -2.86 8.59 -9.60
CA SER A 4 -2.90 7.14 -9.71
C SER A 4 -1.63 6.56 -9.11
N VAL A 5 -1.80 5.60 -8.22
CA VAL A 5 -0.67 4.96 -7.54
C VAL A 5 -0.85 3.45 -7.50
N ILE A 6 0.26 2.76 -7.29
CA ILE A 6 0.27 1.34 -6.98
C ILE A 6 0.73 1.26 -5.53
N ALA A 7 -0.04 0.59 -4.70
CA ALA A 7 0.25 0.53 -3.27
C ALA A 7 0.18 -0.89 -2.73
N LEU A 8 1.07 -1.16 -1.79
CA LEU A 8 1.01 -2.39 -1.00
C LEU A 8 0.22 -2.07 0.27
N LEU A 9 -0.95 -2.68 0.40
CA LEU A 9 -1.83 -2.47 1.53
C LEU A 9 -1.64 -3.58 2.56
N MET A 10 -1.40 -3.19 3.79
CA MET A 10 -1.30 -4.11 4.90
C MET A 10 -2.59 -4.07 5.69
N PHE A 11 -3.24 -5.20 5.81
CA PHE A 11 -4.49 -5.36 6.57
C PHE A 11 -4.23 -6.09 7.86
N TYR A 12 -4.82 -5.61 8.93
CA TYR A 12 -4.80 -6.27 10.22
C TYR A 12 -6.22 -6.25 10.76
N ASN A 13 -6.78 -7.44 10.99
CA ASN A 13 -8.16 -7.60 11.44
C ASN A 13 -9.16 -6.87 10.53
N GLY A 14 -8.93 -6.92 9.22
CA GLY A 14 -9.82 -6.30 8.24
C GLY A 14 -9.65 -4.81 8.03
N GLU A 15 -8.70 -4.19 8.73
CA GLU A 15 -8.43 -2.76 8.59
C GLU A 15 -7.11 -2.52 7.88
N ILE A 16 -7.07 -1.48 7.05
CA ILE A 16 -5.84 -1.05 6.40
C ILE A 16 -4.98 -0.33 7.44
N LYS A 17 -3.83 -0.90 7.76
CA LYS A 17 -2.91 -0.29 8.73
C LYS A 17 -1.84 0.56 8.08
N GLU A 18 -1.35 0.16 6.92
CA GLU A 18 -0.26 0.86 6.28
C GLU A 18 -0.31 0.71 4.77
N PRO A 19 -0.67 1.78 4.04
CA PRO A 19 -0.53 1.78 2.59
C PRO A 19 0.85 2.30 2.21
N ARG A 20 1.59 1.55 1.38
CA ARG A 20 2.92 1.97 0.90
C ARG A 20 2.92 2.06 -0.61
N ILE A 21 3.34 3.21 -1.13
CA ILE A 21 3.45 3.42 -2.56
C ILE A 21 4.60 2.59 -3.12
N GLN A 22 4.33 1.88 -4.23
CA GLN A 22 5.29 1.06 -4.93
C GLN A 22 5.54 1.62 -6.32
N GLU A 23 6.72 1.36 -6.87
CA GLU A 23 7.08 1.85 -8.20
C GLU A 23 6.30 1.15 -9.31
N SER A 24 5.95 -0.11 -9.12
CA SER A 24 5.27 -0.90 -10.12
C SER A 24 4.51 -2.03 -9.45
N MET A 25 3.62 -2.68 -10.21
CA MET A 25 2.91 -3.84 -9.70
C MET A 25 3.87 -5.01 -9.42
N ALA A 26 4.91 -5.17 -10.24
CA ALA A 26 5.92 -6.19 -10.01
C ALA A 26 6.66 -5.98 -8.69
N ALA A 27 7.02 -4.72 -8.37
CA ALA A 27 7.65 -4.38 -7.11
C ALA A 27 6.69 -4.64 -5.94
N CYS A 28 5.42 -4.32 -6.12
CA CYS A 28 4.39 -4.55 -5.11
C CYS A 28 4.23 -6.04 -4.80
N LEU A 29 4.15 -6.87 -5.83
CA LEU A 29 4.00 -8.32 -5.65
C LEU A 29 5.22 -8.94 -4.98
N ARG A 30 6.41 -8.43 -5.30
CA ARG A 30 7.65 -8.88 -4.67
C ARG A 30 7.67 -8.53 -3.19
N GLY A 31 7.31 -7.30 -2.86
CA GLY A 31 7.22 -6.85 -1.49
C GLY A 31 6.16 -7.62 -0.70
N LYS A 32 5.03 -7.91 -1.35
CA LYS A 32 3.97 -8.71 -0.75
C LYS A 32 4.45 -10.09 -0.34
N ARG A 33 5.19 -10.78 -1.23
CA ARG A 33 5.73 -12.11 -0.94
C ARG A 33 6.69 -12.09 0.23
N LEU A 34 7.58 -11.10 0.27
CA LEU A 34 8.54 -10.97 1.35
C LEU A 34 7.84 -10.69 2.68
N ALA A 35 6.84 -9.83 2.67
CA ALA A 35 6.10 -9.48 3.87
C ALA A 35 5.29 -10.67 4.40
N GLU A 36 4.65 -11.43 3.52
CA GLU A 36 3.85 -12.59 3.92
C GLU A 36 4.66 -13.68 4.61
N ARG A 37 5.95 -13.75 4.35
CA ARG A 37 6.83 -14.71 5.01
C ARG A 37 7.17 -14.33 6.45
N GLN A 38 6.99 -13.07 6.81
CA GLN A 38 7.43 -12.54 8.09
C GLN A 38 6.31 -12.38 9.12
N TYR A 39 5.06 -12.43 8.69
CA TYR A 39 3.94 -12.10 9.55
C TYR A 39 2.97 -13.24 9.74
N SER A 40 2.20 -13.15 10.82
CA SER A 40 1.24 -14.16 11.22
C SER A 40 -0.03 -14.13 10.35
N GLU A 41 -0.93 -15.09 10.64
CA GLU A 41 -2.20 -15.22 9.93
C GLU A 41 -3.14 -14.02 10.11
N SER A 42 -2.93 -13.23 11.15
CA SER A 42 -3.76 -12.05 11.43
C SER A 42 -3.52 -10.90 10.45
N VAL A 43 -2.40 -10.96 9.74
CA VAL A 43 -1.98 -9.90 8.82
C VAL A 43 -2.08 -10.40 7.40
N SER A 44 -2.69 -9.59 6.52
CA SER A 44 -2.75 -9.90 5.10
C SER A 44 -2.26 -8.71 4.30
N TYR A 45 -1.86 -8.97 3.07
CA TYR A 45 -1.33 -7.96 2.16
C TYR A 45 -2.05 -8.02 0.84
N LYS A 46 -2.22 -6.86 0.22
CA LYS A 46 -2.85 -6.77 -1.08
C LYS A 46 -2.16 -5.70 -1.90
N CYS A 47 -1.90 -6.00 -3.17
CA CYS A 47 -1.46 -4.98 -4.11
C CYS A 47 -2.68 -4.30 -4.70
N TRP A 48 -2.69 -2.98 -4.60
CA TRP A 48 -3.82 -2.17 -5.04
C TRP A 48 -3.34 -1.14 -6.05
N ARG A 49 -4.14 -0.89 -7.04
CA ARG A 49 -3.89 0.11 -8.05
C ARG A 49 -5.12 1.00 -8.18
N GLY A 50 -4.95 2.29 -8.05
CA GLY A 50 -6.05 3.22 -8.14
C GLY A 50 -5.62 4.62 -7.78
N LYS A 51 -6.60 5.47 -7.49
CA LYS A 51 -6.34 6.86 -7.15
C LYS A 51 -6.28 7.05 -5.64
N ALA A 52 -5.35 7.88 -5.23
CA ALA A 52 -5.19 8.24 -3.82
C ALA A 52 -4.80 9.69 -3.69
N GLU A 53 -5.19 10.28 -2.59
CA GLU A 53 -4.69 11.61 -2.22
C GLU A 53 -3.33 11.41 -1.56
N THR A 54 -2.31 12.07 -2.10
CA THR A 54 -0.94 11.94 -1.63
C THR A 54 -0.40 13.26 -1.15
N GLU A 55 0.62 13.20 -0.30
CA GLU A 55 1.35 14.37 0.15
C GLU A 55 2.82 14.02 0.31
N LEU A 56 3.67 15.05 0.22
CA LEU A 56 5.09 14.92 0.48
C LEU A 56 5.35 15.22 1.94
N TYR A 57 6.06 14.30 2.58
CA TYR A 57 6.45 14.47 3.98
C TYR A 57 7.90 14.04 4.13
N LEU A 58 8.74 14.96 4.57
CA LEU A 58 10.19 14.72 4.72
C LEU A 58 10.84 14.18 3.45
N GLY A 59 10.41 14.70 2.30
CA GLY A 59 10.96 14.30 1.01
C GLY A 59 10.40 13.00 0.44
N GLU A 60 9.51 12.35 1.14
CA GLU A 60 8.88 11.11 0.69
C GLU A 60 7.38 11.30 0.43
N LYS A 61 6.89 10.59 -0.57
CA LYS A 61 5.48 10.63 -0.91
C LYS A 61 4.72 9.60 -0.07
N HIS A 62 3.67 10.06 0.60
CA HIS A 62 2.81 9.23 1.43
C HIS A 62 1.36 9.33 0.98
N ILE A 63 0.63 8.24 1.14
CA ILE A 63 -0.80 8.23 0.88
C ILE A 63 -1.52 8.84 2.08
N LYS A 64 -2.24 9.93 1.83
CA LYS A 64 -3.05 10.57 2.85
C LYS A 64 -4.43 9.93 2.92
N LYS A 65 -4.99 9.58 1.76
CA LYS A 65 -6.34 9.00 1.68
C LYS A 65 -6.46 8.16 0.41
N ILE A 66 -7.03 6.97 0.54
CA ILE A 66 -7.34 6.11 -0.59
C ILE A 66 -8.73 6.46 -1.11
N ILE A 67 -8.83 6.67 -2.41
CA ILE A 67 -10.11 6.94 -3.06
C ILE A 67 -10.62 5.63 -3.63
N LEU A 68 -11.66 5.11 -3.00
CA LEU A 68 -12.30 3.87 -3.40
C LEU A 68 -13.47 4.17 -4.34
N ARG A 69 -13.41 3.62 -5.54
CA ARG A 69 -14.50 3.71 -6.51
C ARG A 69 -14.61 2.42 -7.29
#